data_f2a922d59468fa3c0c4065a2d9459a4c
#
_entry.id   f2a922d59468fa3c0c4065a2d9459a4c
#
_cell.length_a   1.000
_cell.length_b   1.000
_cell.length_c   1.000
_cell.angle_alpha   90.00
_cell.angle_beta   90.00
_cell.angle_gamma   90.00
#
_symmetry.space_group_name_H-M   'P 1'
#
loop_
_entity.id
_entity.type
_entity.pdbx_description
1 polymer ?
#
loop_
_entity_poly.entity_id
_entity_poly.type
_entity_poly.pdbx_seq_one_letter_code
_entity_poly.pdbx_strand_id
1 'polypeptide(L)'
;MFKKEKIKIERKKLLELGRKIETLDLSNSNKYFLNLISLNSELFILIKDLINKEEKTSFISENYNIELKMLYNEYAIKDEQGTIIDFNPNDQTYLAAIQDLNFFYKDEYKSMLDRKEMFNSWLLEEIEIEIVKLDFNYFPNIYISPIIYKYLAFNI
;
A
#
# COMPACT_ATOMS: atom_id res chain seq x y z
N MET A 1 -28.23 13.37 1.22
CA MET A 1 -27.05 13.23 0.36
C MET A 1 -25.89 12.55 1.09
N PHE A 2 -25.48 13.07 2.24
CA PHE A 2 -24.45 12.48 3.09
C PHE A 2 -25.04 11.89 4.36
N LYS A 3 -24.40 10.82 4.89
CA LYS A 3 -24.78 10.14 6.12
C LYS A 3 -23.53 9.80 6.91
N LYS A 4 -23.52 10.16 8.19
CA LYS A 4 -22.46 9.72 9.13
C LYS A 4 -22.84 8.38 9.74
N GLU A 5 -21.86 7.50 9.86
CA GLU A 5 -22.06 6.17 10.43
C GLU A 5 -20.80 5.72 11.16
N LYS A 6 -20.98 5.13 12.35
CA LYS A 6 -19.90 4.42 13.04
C LYS A 6 -19.87 2.99 12.55
N ILE A 7 -18.70 2.54 12.13
CA ILE A 7 -18.50 1.16 11.66
C ILE A 7 -17.35 0.50 12.41
N LYS A 8 -17.42 -0.83 12.49
CA LYS A 8 -16.30 -1.67 12.88
C LYS A 8 -15.69 -2.27 11.61
N ILE A 9 -14.40 -2.11 11.46
CA ILE A 9 -13.69 -2.53 10.26
C ILE A 9 -12.29 -3.03 10.64
N GLU A 10 -11.86 -4.13 10.02
CA GLU A 10 -10.48 -4.57 10.12
C GLU A 10 -9.55 -3.55 9.46
N ARG A 11 -8.38 -3.31 10.06
CA ARG A 11 -7.35 -2.44 9.48
C ARG A 11 -6.94 -2.88 8.08
N LYS A 12 -6.94 -4.18 7.83
CA LYS A 12 -6.67 -4.75 6.48
C LYS A 12 -7.64 -4.23 5.43
N LYS A 13 -8.92 -4.14 5.78
CA LYS A 13 -9.96 -3.61 4.88
C LYS A 13 -9.81 -2.11 4.66
N LEU A 14 -9.41 -1.37 5.67
CA LEU A 14 -9.06 0.05 5.51
C LEU A 14 -7.90 0.25 4.55
N LEU A 15 -6.88 -0.58 4.65
CA LEU A 15 -5.72 -0.53 3.75
C LEU A 15 -6.12 -0.84 2.31
N GLU A 16 -6.97 -1.86 2.09
CA GLU A 16 -7.53 -2.18 0.77
C GLU A 16 -8.34 -1.02 0.21
N LEU A 17 -9.21 -0.42 1.03
CA LEU A 17 -10.01 0.73 0.65
C LEU A 17 -9.13 1.91 0.22
N GLY A 18 -8.11 2.21 1.00
CA GLY A 18 -7.17 3.29 0.71
C GLY A 18 -6.43 3.09 -0.60
N ARG A 19 -5.96 1.89 -0.88
CA ARG A 19 -5.28 1.56 -2.13
C ARG A 19 -6.20 1.71 -3.34
N LYS A 20 -7.46 1.32 -3.22
CA LYS A 20 -8.42 1.48 -4.30
C LYS A 20 -8.78 2.93 -4.55
N ILE A 21 -8.84 3.75 -3.51
CA ILE A 21 -9.07 5.19 -3.64
C ILE A 21 -7.87 5.88 -4.31
N GLU A 22 -6.64 5.51 -3.95
CA GLU A 22 -5.43 6.07 -4.58
C GLU A 22 -5.36 5.81 -6.09
N THR A 23 -5.96 4.73 -6.56
CA THR A 23 -5.97 4.38 -8.00
C THR A 23 -7.10 5.05 -8.78
N LEU A 24 -7.99 5.80 -8.11
CA LEU A 24 -9.09 6.49 -8.79
C LEU A 24 -8.59 7.66 -9.64
N ASP A 25 -9.11 7.74 -10.86
CA ASP A 25 -8.97 8.93 -11.69
C ASP A 25 -10.08 9.92 -11.33
N LEU A 26 -9.73 10.95 -10.56
CA LEU A 26 -10.67 11.97 -10.10
C LEU A 26 -10.91 13.08 -11.13
N SER A 27 -10.24 13.06 -12.29
CA SER A 27 -10.38 14.09 -13.32
C SER A 27 -11.81 14.19 -13.89
N ASN A 28 -12.53 13.07 -13.93
CA ASN A 28 -13.93 12.96 -14.37
C ASN A 28 -14.91 12.82 -13.20
N SER A 29 -14.49 13.15 -11.99
CA SER A 29 -15.35 13.10 -10.81
C SER A 29 -16.27 14.31 -10.73
N ASN A 30 -17.28 14.24 -9.84
CA ASN A 30 -18.19 15.34 -9.55
C ASN A 30 -17.90 15.96 -8.19
N LYS A 31 -18.50 17.11 -7.92
CA LYS A 31 -18.34 17.85 -6.65
C LYS A 31 -18.80 17.06 -5.43
N TYR A 32 -19.79 16.21 -5.56
CA TYR A 32 -20.33 15.42 -4.45
C TYR A 32 -19.32 14.37 -3.98
N PHE A 33 -18.69 13.68 -4.92
CA PHE A 33 -17.67 12.68 -4.60
C PHE A 33 -16.40 13.33 -4.03
N LEU A 34 -15.98 14.48 -4.56
CA LEU A 34 -14.86 15.24 -4.02
C LEU A 34 -15.16 15.74 -2.59
N ASN A 35 -16.38 16.16 -2.31
CA ASN A 35 -16.82 16.52 -0.96
C ASN A 35 -16.81 15.30 -0.01
N LEU A 36 -17.21 14.13 -0.50
CA LEU A 36 -17.14 12.89 0.27
C LEU A 36 -15.72 12.62 0.75
N ILE A 37 -14.74 12.77 -0.13
CA ILE A 37 -13.33 12.60 0.21
C ILE A 37 -12.92 13.61 1.30
N SER A 38 -13.25 14.88 1.12
CA SER A 38 -12.94 15.93 2.10
C SER A 38 -13.55 15.68 3.47
N LEU A 39 -14.81 15.20 3.51
CA LEU A 39 -15.53 14.89 4.75
C LEU A 39 -14.94 13.69 5.49
N ASN A 40 -14.20 12.83 4.80
CA ASN A 40 -13.51 11.67 5.36
C ASN A 40 -12.01 11.90 5.59
N SER A 41 -11.56 13.14 5.77
CA SER A 41 -10.13 13.46 5.92
C SER A 41 -9.45 12.70 7.05
N GLU A 42 -10.11 12.50 8.19
CA GLU A 42 -9.56 11.71 9.33
C GLU A 42 -9.36 10.25 8.95
N LEU A 43 -10.31 9.67 8.21
CA LEU A 43 -10.20 8.32 7.66
C LEU A 43 -8.95 8.20 6.77
N PHE A 44 -8.72 9.16 5.90
CA PHE A 44 -7.58 9.13 4.98
C PHE A 44 -6.24 9.35 5.69
N ILE A 45 -6.20 10.13 6.75
CA ILE A 45 -5.01 10.24 7.60
C ILE A 45 -4.67 8.89 8.22
N LEU A 46 -5.66 8.17 8.75
CA LEU A 46 -5.48 6.83 9.31
C LEU A 46 -4.98 5.84 8.25
N ILE A 47 -5.56 5.86 7.06
CA ILE A 47 -5.15 5.01 5.93
C ILE A 47 -3.70 5.30 5.55
N LYS A 48 -3.31 6.56 5.47
CA LYS A 48 -1.93 6.96 5.17
C LYS A 48 -0.95 6.45 6.21
N ASP A 49 -1.32 6.49 7.49
CA ASP A 49 -0.50 5.92 8.56
C ASP A 49 -0.33 4.40 8.41
N LEU A 50 -1.38 3.69 8.02
CA LEU A 50 -1.33 2.25 7.75
C LEU A 50 -0.40 1.92 6.58
N ILE A 51 -0.47 2.67 5.49
CA ILE A 51 0.41 2.51 4.32
C ILE A 51 1.87 2.75 4.72
N ASN A 52 2.14 3.81 5.46
CA ASN A 52 3.50 4.12 5.93
C ASN A 52 4.05 3.03 6.85
N LYS A 53 3.24 2.48 7.75
CA LYS A 53 3.65 1.37 8.62
C LYS A 53 3.93 0.10 7.83
N GLU A 54 3.12 -0.20 6.81
CA GLU A 54 3.35 -1.36 5.94
C GLU A 54 4.69 -1.26 5.21
N GLU A 55 5.01 -0.09 4.65
CA GLU A 55 6.28 0.15 3.97
C GLU A 55 7.48 -0.09 4.91
N LYS A 56 7.37 0.36 6.16
CA LYS A 56 8.44 0.17 7.16
C LYS A 56 8.64 -1.28 7.57
N THR A 57 7.64 -2.15 7.45
CA THR A 57 7.78 -3.56 7.83
C THR A 57 8.77 -4.31 6.94
N SER A 58 8.98 -3.87 5.71
CA SER A 58 9.90 -4.48 4.74
C SER A 58 11.35 -4.01 4.88
N PHE A 59 11.59 -3.03 5.74
CA PHE A 59 12.94 -2.50 5.96
C PHE A 59 13.79 -3.51 6.74
N ILE A 60 14.94 -3.90 6.19
CA ILE A 60 15.89 -4.82 6.83
C ILE A 60 16.94 -4.02 7.58
N SER A 61 17.78 -3.29 6.86
CA SER A 61 18.73 -2.32 7.38
C SER A 61 19.21 -1.41 6.25
N GLU A 62 19.79 -0.26 6.60
CA GLU A 62 20.32 0.67 5.61
C GLU A 62 21.50 0.02 4.83
N ASN A 63 22.39 -0.67 5.51
CA ASN A 63 23.53 -1.35 4.88
C ASN A 63 23.05 -2.47 3.95
N TYR A 64 22.07 -3.26 4.35
CA TYR A 64 21.46 -4.26 3.48
C TYR A 64 20.91 -3.65 2.20
N ASN A 65 20.17 -2.55 2.32
CA ASN A 65 19.58 -1.88 1.17
C ASN A 65 20.64 -1.30 0.22
N ILE A 66 21.72 -0.75 0.76
CA ILE A 66 22.86 -0.26 -0.03
C ILE A 66 23.51 -1.42 -0.81
N GLU A 67 23.80 -2.53 -0.14
CA GLU A 67 24.41 -3.70 -0.78
C GLU A 67 23.49 -4.35 -1.80
N LEU A 68 22.18 -4.37 -1.53
CA LEU A 68 21.19 -4.87 -2.49
C LEU A 68 21.18 -4.02 -3.77
N LYS A 69 21.25 -2.70 -3.65
CA LYS A 69 21.36 -1.79 -4.81
C LYS A 69 22.66 -1.99 -5.57
N MET A 70 23.75 -2.22 -4.86
CA MET A 70 25.05 -2.52 -5.48
C MET A 70 25.00 -3.80 -6.30
N LEU A 71 24.38 -4.86 -5.78
CA LEU A 71 24.16 -6.10 -6.51
C LEU A 71 23.29 -5.88 -7.76
N TYR A 72 22.20 -5.16 -7.63
CA TYR A 72 21.35 -4.82 -8.77
C TYR A 72 22.14 -4.11 -9.86
N ASN A 73 22.94 -3.11 -9.50
CA ASN A 73 23.77 -2.38 -10.46
C ASN A 73 24.85 -3.26 -11.10
N GLU A 74 25.43 -4.19 -10.34
CA GLU A 74 26.46 -5.11 -10.85
C GLU A 74 25.90 -6.08 -11.90
N TYR A 75 24.69 -6.60 -11.68
CA TYR A 75 24.08 -7.60 -12.56
C TYR A 75 23.15 -6.99 -13.63
N ALA A 76 22.86 -5.70 -13.58
CA ALA A 76 22.09 -5.04 -14.61
C ALA A 76 22.86 -4.90 -15.91
N ILE A 77 22.17 -5.06 -17.02
CA ILE A 77 22.73 -4.85 -18.36
C ILE A 77 22.74 -3.35 -18.63
N LYS A 78 23.92 -2.82 -18.96
CA LYS A 78 24.15 -1.40 -19.20
C LYS A 78 24.60 -1.15 -20.64
N ASP A 79 24.27 0.02 -21.17
CA ASP A 79 24.80 0.51 -22.44
C ASP A 79 26.24 1.05 -22.28
N GLU A 80 26.81 1.57 -23.38
CA GLU A 80 28.18 2.13 -23.39
C GLU A 80 28.33 3.35 -22.46
N GLN A 81 27.23 4.07 -22.16
CA GLN A 81 27.20 5.22 -21.27
C GLN A 81 26.97 4.84 -19.80
N GLY A 82 26.80 3.55 -19.49
CA GLY A 82 26.55 3.06 -18.16
C GLY A 82 25.08 3.16 -17.71
N THR A 83 24.15 3.46 -18.63
CA THR A 83 22.71 3.48 -18.34
C THR A 83 22.15 2.06 -18.36
N ILE A 84 21.36 1.72 -17.32
CA ILE A 84 20.71 0.42 -17.24
C ILE A 84 19.63 0.31 -18.31
N ILE A 85 19.74 -0.70 -19.18
CA ILE A 85 18.79 -0.97 -20.28
C ILE A 85 17.98 -2.24 -20.08
N ASP A 86 18.44 -3.17 -19.25
CA ASP A 86 17.74 -4.41 -18.93
C ASP A 86 18.25 -5.00 -17.63
N PHE A 87 17.44 -5.89 -17.03
CA PHE A 87 17.79 -6.63 -15.83
C PHE A 87 17.04 -7.96 -15.80
N ASN A 88 17.76 -9.07 -15.61
CA ASN A 88 17.17 -10.39 -15.45
C ASN A 88 17.09 -10.78 -13.97
N PRO A 89 15.92 -10.72 -13.33
CA PRO A 89 15.75 -11.07 -11.92
C PRO A 89 15.94 -12.57 -11.64
N ASN A 90 15.96 -13.42 -12.67
CA ASN A 90 16.14 -14.87 -12.59
C ASN A 90 17.55 -15.34 -12.92
N ASP A 91 18.50 -14.42 -13.09
CA ASP A 91 19.90 -14.78 -13.28
C ASP A 91 20.41 -15.58 -12.09
N GLN A 92 20.98 -16.77 -12.36
CA GLN A 92 21.38 -17.69 -11.30
C GLN A 92 22.51 -17.14 -10.43
N THR A 93 23.44 -16.40 -11.02
CA THR A 93 24.55 -15.78 -10.30
C THR A 93 24.04 -14.64 -9.40
N TYR A 94 23.11 -13.86 -9.89
CA TYR A 94 22.43 -12.83 -9.11
C TYR A 94 21.65 -13.42 -7.93
N LEU A 95 20.88 -14.47 -8.15
CA LEU A 95 20.13 -15.15 -7.09
C LEU A 95 21.05 -15.76 -6.03
N ALA A 96 22.18 -16.34 -6.42
CA ALA A 96 23.20 -16.84 -5.48
C ALA A 96 23.79 -15.70 -4.64
N ALA A 97 24.08 -14.55 -5.25
CA ALA A 97 24.57 -13.37 -4.54
C ALA A 97 23.55 -12.83 -3.54
N ILE A 98 22.26 -12.83 -3.91
CA ILE A 98 21.15 -12.45 -2.99
C ILE A 98 21.05 -13.42 -1.81
N GLN A 99 21.21 -14.72 -2.03
CA GLN A 99 21.20 -15.70 -0.95
C GLN A 99 22.36 -15.48 0.02
N ASP A 100 23.55 -15.19 -0.48
CA ASP A 100 24.72 -14.89 0.34
C ASP A 100 24.51 -13.60 1.17
N LEU A 101 23.95 -12.57 0.55
CA LEU A 101 23.60 -11.33 1.24
C LEU A 101 22.58 -11.58 2.36
N ASN A 102 21.53 -12.34 2.08
CA ASN A 102 20.49 -12.67 3.05
C ASN A 102 21.06 -13.50 4.21
N PHE A 103 22.00 -14.39 3.95
CA PHE A 103 22.68 -15.17 4.98
C PHE A 103 23.55 -14.28 5.88
N PHE A 104 24.27 -13.32 5.30
CA PHE A 104 25.08 -12.36 6.05
C PHE A 104 24.21 -11.51 6.99
N TYR A 105 23.04 -11.09 6.53
CA TYR A 105 22.08 -10.29 7.31
C TYR A 105 20.94 -11.12 7.90
N LYS A 106 21.17 -12.40 8.19
CA LYS A 106 20.12 -13.34 8.62
C LYS A 106 19.33 -12.89 9.85
N ASP A 107 19.98 -12.25 10.81
CA ASP A 107 19.33 -11.80 12.06
C ASP A 107 18.41 -10.60 11.79
N GLU A 108 18.87 -9.64 11.00
CA GLU A 108 18.09 -8.49 10.57
C GLU A 108 16.94 -8.92 9.67
N TYR A 109 17.19 -9.88 8.77
CA TYR A 109 16.18 -10.45 7.90
C TYR A 109 15.09 -11.17 8.71
N LYS A 110 15.48 -11.96 9.71
CA LYS A 110 14.52 -12.62 10.61
C LYS A 110 13.70 -11.60 11.39
N SER A 111 14.32 -10.56 11.91
CA SER A 111 13.62 -9.48 12.59
C SER A 111 12.60 -8.79 11.69
N MET A 112 12.92 -8.61 10.41
CA MET A 112 11.99 -8.08 9.42
C MET A 112 10.79 -9.01 9.21
N LEU A 113 11.01 -10.32 9.10
CA LEU A 113 9.93 -11.30 8.96
C LEU A 113 9.02 -11.31 10.19
N ASP A 114 9.57 -11.24 11.40
CA ASP A 114 8.82 -11.16 12.64
C ASP A 114 7.96 -9.90 12.71
N ARG A 115 8.51 -8.75 12.29
CA ARG A 115 7.73 -7.50 12.19
C ARG A 115 6.58 -7.60 11.20
N LYS A 116 6.80 -8.22 10.05
CA LYS A 116 5.74 -8.45 9.05
C LYS A 116 4.63 -9.32 9.60
N GLU A 117 4.97 -10.38 10.30
CA GLU A 117 3.98 -11.27 10.91
C GLU A 117 3.16 -10.55 11.97
N MET A 118 3.81 -9.80 12.85
CA MET A 118 3.13 -8.97 13.86
C MET A 118 2.21 -7.93 13.23
N PHE A 119 2.69 -7.26 12.19
CA PHE A 119 1.90 -6.28 11.45
C PHE A 119 0.68 -6.91 10.78
N ASN A 120 0.84 -8.07 10.14
CA ASN A 120 -0.27 -8.78 9.50
C ASN A 120 -1.34 -9.22 10.52
N SER A 121 -0.91 -9.68 11.70
CA SER A 121 -1.84 -10.02 12.80
C SER A 121 -2.59 -8.77 13.30
N TRP A 122 -1.88 -7.66 13.45
CA TRP A 122 -2.47 -6.38 13.86
C TRP A 122 -3.46 -5.84 12.83
N LEU A 123 -3.23 -6.07 11.54
CA LEU A 123 -4.16 -5.70 10.46
C LEU A 123 -5.50 -6.43 10.53
N LEU A 124 -5.54 -7.62 11.12
CA LEU A 124 -6.79 -8.38 11.27
C LEU A 124 -7.65 -7.89 12.43
N GLU A 125 -7.11 -7.06 13.32
CA GLU A 125 -7.87 -6.47 14.41
C GLU A 125 -8.85 -5.41 13.89
N GLU A 126 -10.07 -5.45 14.41
CA GLU A 126 -11.09 -4.45 14.09
C GLU A 126 -10.89 -3.17 14.88
N ILE A 127 -11.20 -2.05 14.26
CA ILE A 127 -11.31 -0.74 14.90
C ILE A 127 -12.69 -0.17 14.66
N GLU A 128 -13.13 0.72 15.54
CA GLU A 128 -14.34 1.49 15.36
C GLU A 128 -13.99 2.88 14.87
N ILE A 129 -14.60 3.29 13.76
CA ILE A 129 -14.37 4.60 13.14
C ILE A 129 -15.70 5.21 12.71
N GLU A 130 -15.75 6.52 12.68
CA GLU A 130 -16.85 7.27 12.07
C GLU A 130 -16.49 7.58 10.62
N ILE A 131 -17.39 7.25 9.72
CA ILE A 131 -17.25 7.55 8.28
C ILE A 131 -18.43 8.34 7.79
N VAL A 132 -18.21 9.10 6.71
CA VAL A 132 -19.25 9.78 5.96
C VAL A 132 -19.51 8.98 4.69
N LYS A 133 -20.78 8.66 4.44
CA LYS A 133 -21.25 7.98 3.23
C LYS A 133 -21.98 8.95 2.32
N LEU A 134 -21.87 8.72 1.03
CA LEU A 134 -22.62 9.45 -0.01
C LEU A 134 -23.74 8.55 -0.55
N ASP A 135 -24.91 9.11 -0.75
CA ASP A 135 -25.99 8.43 -1.47
C ASP A 135 -25.49 7.99 -2.85
N PHE A 136 -25.71 6.72 -3.17
CA PHE A 136 -25.23 6.10 -4.41
C PHE A 136 -25.63 6.88 -5.66
N ASN A 137 -26.79 7.52 -5.65
CA ASN A 137 -27.27 8.31 -6.79
C ASN A 137 -26.41 9.53 -7.14
N TYR A 138 -25.53 9.95 -6.22
CA TYR A 138 -24.61 11.07 -6.41
C TYR A 138 -23.18 10.65 -6.75
N PHE A 139 -22.92 9.34 -6.88
CA PHE A 139 -21.60 8.87 -7.32
C PHE A 139 -21.34 9.24 -8.78
N PRO A 140 -20.08 9.52 -9.14
CA PRO A 140 -19.74 9.82 -10.53
C PRO A 140 -19.89 8.61 -11.44
N ASN A 141 -20.11 8.85 -12.72
CA ASN A 141 -20.20 7.80 -13.73
C ASN A 141 -18.78 7.40 -14.22
N ILE A 142 -17.98 6.87 -13.30
CA ILE A 142 -16.65 6.32 -13.56
C ILE A 142 -16.57 4.93 -12.95
N TYR A 143 -15.56 4.14 -13.34
CA TYR A 143 -15.33 2.86 -12.69
C TYR A 143 -14.88 3.09 -11.23
N ILE A 144 -15.59 2.47 -10.31
CA ILE A 144 -15.29 2.52 -8.88
C ILE A 144 -15.29 1.11 -8.33
N SER A 145 -14.22 0.74 -7.62
CA SER A 145 -14.09 -0.58 -7.01
C SER A 145 -15.24 -0.87 -6.04
N PRO A 146 -15.78 -2.10 -6.02
CA PRO A 146 -16.87 -2.50 -5.12
C PRO A 146 -16.62 -2.21 -3.65
N ILE A 147 -15.38 -2.29 -3.17
CA ILE A 147 -15.05 -1.98 -1.78
C ILE A 147 -15.33 -0.53 -1.41
N ILE A 148 -15.17 0.40 -2.35
CA ILE A 148 -15.47 1.82 -2.14
C ILE A 148 -16.97 2.00 -1.93
N TYR A 149 -17.81 1.40 -2.77
CA TYR A 149 -19.27 1.42 -2.58
C TYR A 149 -19.68 0.81 -1.26
N LYS A 150 -19.08 -0.33 -0.89
CA LYS A 150 -19.42 -1.03 0.35
C LYS A 150 -19.28 -0.13 1.59
N TYR A 151 -18.22 0.67 1.64
CA TYR A 151 -17.92 1.47 2.83
C TYR A 151 -18.33 2.93 2.72
N LEU A 152 -18.37 3.50 1.53
CA LEU A 152 -18.58 4.93 1.34
C LEU A 152 -19.91 5.29 0.67
N ALA A 153 -20.73 4.32 0.29
CA ALA A 153 -22.02 4.55 -0.32
C ALA A 153 -23.17 4.03 0.56
N PHE A 154 -24.35 4.64 0.42
CA PHE A 154 -25.60 4.12 0.95
C PHE A 154 -26.70 4.20 -0.13
N ASN A 155 -27.82 3.54 0.08
CA ASN A 155 -28.91 3.40 -0.92
C ASN A 155 -28.45 2.69 -2.23
N ILE A 156 -27.60 1.70 -2.08
CA ILE A 156 -27.12 0.91 -3.22
C ILE A 156 -28.24 -0.07 -3.67
#